data_885e099f0d544e8428a0e01a33b00a71
#
_entry.id   885e099f0d544e8428a0e01a33b00a71
#
_cell.length_a   1.000
_cell.length_b   1.000
_cell.length_c   1.000
_cell.angle_alpha   90.00
_cell.angle_beta   90.00
_cell.angle_gamma   90.00
#
_symmetry.space_group_name_H-M   'P 1'
#
loop_
_entity.id
_entity.type
_entity.pdbx_description
1 polymer ?
#
loop_
_entity_poly.entity_id
_entity_poly.type
_entity_poly.pdbx_seq_one_letter_code
_entity_poly.pdbx_strand_id
1 'polypeptide(L)'
;VRDPLRASGWGVLRGWHDLTPNIYPSQNKMYIGVISDTHGVFSAEFKEFLEPVDVIWHAGDFGGGLDFIKQIRDFKPLIGVYGNCDAQEIRYECPLVQLFNCEGAKVMMTHIGGHPGAYRSNVFAMLDAHKPDILVCGHSHILRIEYDKMFNTLFINPGAAGLQGWQQERTAVRFRLSDGKPSDMEIFRLPR
;
A
#
# COMPACT_ATOMS: atom_id res chain seq x y z
N VAL A 1 16.34 -18.63 -24.07
CA VAL A 1 15.06 -18.00 -23.78
C VAL A 1 15.38 -16.74 -23.00
N ARG A 2 15.19 -15.56 -23.60
CA ARG A 2 15.46 -14.26 -22.93
C ARG A 2 14.26 -13.95 -22.05
N ASP A 3 14.50 -13.70 -20.76
CA ASP A 3 13.52 -13.26 -19.79
C ASP A 3 12.95 -11.90 -20.22
N PRO A 4 11.66 -11.81 -20.56
CA PRO A 4 11.04 -10.56 -21.05
C PRO A 4 11.01 -9.44 -20.01
N LEU A 5 11.28 -9.71 -18.74
CA LEU A 5 11.26 -8.74 -17.65
C LEU A 5 12.55 -7.93 -17.53
N ARG A 6 13.66 -8.33 -18.20
CA ARG A 6 14.93 -7.60 -18.17
C ARG A 6 15.01 -6.40 -19.13
N ALA A 7 14.05 -6.27 -20.06
CA ALA A 7 14.13 -5.27 -21.13
C ALA A 7 13.37 -3.95 -20.82
N SER A 8 12.68 -3.82 -19.69
CA SER A 8 11.74 -2.71 -19.46
C SER A 8 12.12 -1.74 -18.35
N GLY A 9 13.37 -1.73 -17.86
CA GLY A 9 13.80 -0.73 -16.85
C GLY A 9 13.02 -0.78 -15.52
N TRP A 10 12.37 -1.88 -15.24
CA TRP A 10 11.65 -2.12 -13.99
C TRP A 10 12.65 -2.29 -12.86
N GLY A 11 12.52 -1.49 -11.81
CA GLY A 11 13.25 -1.70 -10.57
C GLY A 11 13.09 -3.17 -10.14
N VAL A 12 14.19 -3.76 -9.69
CA VAL A 12 14.29 -5.19 -9.35
C VAL A 12 13.09 -5.62 -8.53
N LEU A 13 12.20 -6.44 -9.12
CA LEU A 13 11.19 -7.16 -8.37
C LEU A 13 11.92 -8.02 -7.34
N ARG A 14 11.94 -7.58 -6.10
CA ARG A 14 12.38 -8.43 -5.00
C ARG A 14 11.31 -9.49 -4.82
N GLY A 15 11.70 -10.76 -4.70
CA GLY A 15 10.78 -11.87 -4.40
C GLY A 15 10.01 -11.63 -3.09
N TRP A 16 9.11 -12.53 -2.77
CA TRP A 16 8.35 -12.48 -1.51
C TRP A 16 9.28 -12.39 -0.30
N HIS A 17 9.12 -11.36 0.51
CA HIS A 17 9.82 -11.20 1.78
C HIS A 17 8.89 -11.57 2.93
N ASP A 18 9.39 -12.41 3.83
CA ASP A 18 8.67 -12.70 5.07
C ASP A 18 8.96 -11.59 6.09
N LEU A 19 7.94 -10.88 6.50
CA LEU A 19 8.03 -9.82 7.52
C LEU A 19 7.90 -10.37 8.95
N THR A 20 7.56 -11.68 9.09
CA THR A 20 7.21 -12.23 10.39
C THR A 20 8.38 -12.56 11.33
N PRO A 21 9.65 -12.80 10.91
CA PRO A 21 10.63 -13.30 11.86
C PRO A 21 11.39 -12.27 12.70
N ASN A 22 11.47 -10.98 12.32
CA ASN A 22 12.45 -10.10 12.95
C ASN A 22 12.00 -8.69 13.37
N ILE A 23 10.81 -8.26 13.06
CA ILE A 23 10.36 -6.89 13.37
C ILE A 23 9.25 -6.88 14.43
N TYR A 24 8.49 -7.96 14.54
CA TYR A 24 7.36 -8.04 15.45
C TYR A 24 7.42 -9.33 16.28
N PRO A 25 7.21 -9.27 17.62
CA PRO A 25 7.01 -10.47 18.41
C PRO A 25 5.78 -11.20 17.87
N SER A 26 5.87 -12.52 17.77
CA SER A 26 4.86 -13.45 17.28
C SER A 26 3.51 -13.30 18.01
N GLN A 27 2.78 -12.26 17.68
CA GLN A 27 1.35 -12.21 17.87
C GLN A 27 0.77 -12.59 16.51
N ASN A 28 0.03 -13.69 16.42
CA ASN A 28 -0.62 -14.17 15.20
C ASN A 28 -1.67 -13.19 14.63
N LYS A 29 -1.49 -11.90 14.84
CA LYS A 29 -2.43 -10.85 14.47
C LYS A 29 -1.74 -9.49 14.39
N MET A 30 -1.79 -8.84 13.23
CA MET A 30 -1.23 -7.51 13.00
C MET A 30 -2.34 -6.51 12.71
N TYR A 31 -2.26 -5.31 13.28
CA TYR A 31 -3.18 -4.21 12.99
C TYR A 31 -2.54 -3.25 11.99
N ILE A 32 -3.11 -3.13 10.82
CA ILE A 32 -2.52 -2.48 9.65
C ILE A 32 -3.30 -1.20 9.35
N GLY A 33 -2.57 -0.09 9.18
CA GLY A 33 -3.10 1.13 8.58
C GLY A 33 -2.71 1.25 7.12
N VAL A 34 -3.63 1.62 6.26
CA VAL A 34 -3.39 1.82 4.82
C VAL A 34 -3.72 3.25 4.44
N ILE A 35 -2.75 3.94 3.89
CA ILE A 35 -2.89 5.31 3.37
C ILE A 35 -2.24 5.43 1.99
N SER A 36 -2.59 6.46 1.24
CA SER A 36 -2.00 6.79 -0.06
C SER A 36 -2.16 8.28 -0.35
N ASP A 37 -1.40 8.76 -1.33
CA ASP A 37 -1.62 10.09 -1.91
C ASP A 37 -1.63 11.19 -0.84
N THR A 38 -0.66 11.15 0.06
CA THR A 38 -0.51 12.08 1.17
C THR A 38 -0.01 13.45 0.72
N HIS A 39 0.81 13.50 -0.33
CA HIS A 39 1.37 14.74 -0.90
C HIS A 39 1.95 15.70 0.16
N GLY A 40 2.69 15.15 1.13
CA GLY A 40 3.34 15.90 2.19
C GLY A 40 2.42 16.27 3.37
N VAL A 41 1.21 15.74 3.44
CA VAL A 41 0.23 16.04 4.50
C VAL A 41 -0.06 14.80 5.34
N PHE A 42 0.28 14.87 6.63
CA PHE A 42 -0.05 13.84 7.62
C PHE A 42 -0.61 14.52 8.86
N SER A 43 -1.91 14.82 8.83
CA SER A 43 -2.58 15.64 9.84
C SER A 43 -2.82 14.88 11.16
N ALA A 44 -3.17 15.64 12.21
CA ALA A 44 -3.39 15.10 13.55
C ALA A 44 -4.51 14.04 13.58
N GLU A 45 -5.57 14.27 12.82
CA GLU A 45 -6.74 13.39 12.77
C GLU A 45 -6.37 12.02 12.14
N PHE A 46 -5.50 12.01 11.11
CA PHE A 46 -4.97 10.75 10.54
C PHE A 46 -4.04 10.05 11.51
N LYS A 47 -3.21 10.79 12.26
CA LYS A 47 -2.37 10.21 13.31
C LYS A 47 -3.21 9.58 14.41
N GLU A 48 -4.25 10.25 14.88
CA GLU A 48 -5.17 9.73 15.90
C GLU A 48 -5.85 8.44 15.42
N PHE A 49 -6.37 8.42 14.18
CA PHE A 49 -6.96 7.20 13.61
C PHE A 49 -5.95 6.06 13.47
N LEU A 50 -4.70 6.36 13.11
CA LEU A 50 -3.65 5.38 12.90
C LEU A 50 -2.83 5.07 14.17
N GLU A 51 -3.12 5.73 15.30
CA GLU A 51 -2.37 5.49 16.54
C GLU A 51 -2.35 4.02 16.97
N PRO A 52 -3.47 3.26 16.94
CA PRO A 52 -3.48 1.89 17.42
C PRO A 52 -2.90 0.86 16.43
N VAL A 53 -2.48 1.25 15.21
CA VAL A 53 -1.93 0.29 14.26
C VAL A 53 -0.48 -0.08 14.56
N ASP A 54 -0.08 -1.28 14.18
CA ASP A 54 1.29 -1.78 14.33
C ASP A 54 2.20 -1.32 13.19
N VAL A 55 1.63 -1.14 11.98
CA VAL A 55 2.35 -0.80 10.76
C VAL A 55 1.48 0.05 9.83
N ILE A 56 2.11 0.96 9.10
CA ILE A 56 1.48 1.71 8.02
C ILE A 56 1.94 1.15 6.67
N TRP A 57 0.98 0.85 5.82
CA TRP A 57 1.19 0.59 4.39
C TRP A 57 0.87 1.85 3.60
N HIS A 58 1.86 2.39 2.88
CA HIS A 58 1.69 3.60 2.09
C HIS A 58 1.75 3.29 0.59
N ALA A 59 0.64 3.47 -0.10
CA ALA A 59 0.51 3.08 -1.51
C ALA A 59 0.99 4.16 -2.50
N GLY A 60 1.93 5.02 -2.12
CA GLY A 60 2.62 5.96 -3.01
C GLY A 60 2.09 7.39 -2.98
N ASP A 61 2.80 8.26 -3.71
CA ASP A 61 2.61 9.71 -3.72
C ASP A 61 2.71 10.30 -2.30
N PHE A 62 3.88 10.05 -1.68
CA PHE A 62 4.22 10.58 -0.36
C PHE A 62 4.25 12.11 -0.37
N GLY A 63 4.96 12.69 -1.36
CA GLY A 63 5.31 14.11 -1.34
C GLY A 63 6.22 14.48 -0.15
N GLY A 64 6.56 15.75 -0.01
CA GLY A 64 7.30 16.27 1.15
C GLY A 64 8.73 15.75 1.35
N GLY A 65 9.27 14.97 0.41
CA GLY A 65 10.65 14.46 0.44
C GLY A 65 10.93 13.42 1.53
N LEU A 66 12.23 13.19 1.79
CA LEU A 66 12.67 12.20 2.78
C LEU A 66 12.25 12.54 4.22
N ASP A 67 12.17 13.82 4.55
CA ASP A 67 11.74 14.26 5.88
C ASP A 67 10.29 13.83 6.17
N PHE A 68 9.45 13.82 5.15
CA PHE A 68 8.07 13.36 5.29
C PHE A 68 8.00 11.83 5.50
N ILE A 69 8.78 11.06 4.75
CA ILE A 69 8.91 9.60 4.99
C ILE A 69 9.41 9.35 6.41
N LYS A 70 10.43 10.11 6.85
CA LYS A 70 10.94 10.02 8.20
C LYS A 70 9.87 10.33 9.25
N GLN A 71 9.06 11.36 9.03
CA GLN A 71 7.95 11.70 9.93
C GLN A 71 6.96 10.54 10.11
N ILE A 72 6.63 9.83 9.02
CA ILE A 72 5.74 8.65 9.11
C ILE A 72 6.44 7.50 9.81
N ARG A 73 7.72 7.22 9.48
CA ARG A 73 8.53 6.15 10.11
C ARG A 73 8.74 6.38 11.61
N ASP A 74 8.92 7.62 12.04
CA ASP A 74 9.06 7.98 13.45
C ASP A 74 7.74 7.76 14.23
N PHE A 75 6.61 7.84 13.53
CA PHE A 75 5.29 7.60 14.11
C PHE A 75 4.96 6.11 14.17
N LYS A 76 5.11 5.37 13.06
CA LYS A 76 4.86 3.93 12.96
C LYS A 76 5.81 3.29 11.94
N PRO A 77 6.13 1.99 12.10
CA PRO A 77 6.79 1.22 11.06
C PRO A 77 6.07 1.38 9.72
N LEU A 78 6.84 1.53 8.63
CA LEU A 78 6.34 1.89 7.32
C LEU A 78 6.79 0.89 6.26
N ILE A 79 5.83 0.37 5.51
CA ILE A 79 6.05 -0.33 4.23
C ILE A 79 5.42 0.54 3.16
N GLY A 80 6.16 0.87 2.10
CA GLY A 80 5.66 1.77 1.07
C GLY A 80 6.16 1.44 -0.32
N VAL A 81 5.44 1.97 -1.29
CA VAL A 81 5.86 2.05 -2.70
C VAL A 81 5.89 3.51 -3.12
N TYR A 82 6.73 3.88 -4.08
CA TYR A 82 6.65 5.24 -4.61
C TYR A 82 5.51 5.40 -5.61
N GLY A 83 4.99 6.64 -5.72
CA GLY A 83 4.02 7.02 -6.73
C GLY A 83 4.61 7.85 -7.87
N ASN A 84 3.75 8.28 -8.78
CA ASN A 84 4.19 9.06 -9.94
C ASN A 84 4.63 10.48 -9.61
N CYS A 85 4.10 11.06 -8.54
CA CYS A 85 4.47 12.41 -8.09
C CYS A 85 5.71 12.41 -7.17
N ASP A 86 6.19 11.25 -6.76
CA ASP A 86 7.33 11.14 -5.87
C ASP A 86 8.65 11.45 -6.58
N ALA A 87 9.46 12.25 -5.93
CA ALA A 87 10.79 12.63 -6.38
C ALA A 87 11.78 11.46 -6.31
N GLN A 88 12.94 11.64 -6.94
CA GLN A 88 13.93 10.57 -7.12
C GLN A 88 14.45 9.99 -5.79
N GLU A 89 14.61 10.82 -4.76
CA GLU A 89 15.05 10.37 -3.43
C GLU A 89 14.05 9.40 -2.79
N ILE A 90 12.73 9.62 -2.97
CA ILE A 90 11.69 8.71 -2.48
C ILE A 90 11.72 7.38 -3.25
N ARG A 91 12.01 7.43 -4.55
CA ARG A 91 12.12 6.22 -5.40
C ARG A 91 13.34 5.36 -5.05
N TYR A 92 14.36 5.92 -4.41
CA TYR A 92 15.46 5.14 -3.85
C TYR A 92 15.09 4.45 -2.54
N GLU A 93 14.22 5.08 -1.73
CA GLU A 93 13.77 4.56 -0.44
C GLU A 93 12.65 3.51 -0.56
N CYS A 94 11.76 3.68 -1.54
CA CYS A 94 10.61 2.83 -1.75
C CYS A 94 10.65 2.21 -3.15
N PRO A 95 10.34 0.92 -3.35
CA PRO A 95 10.29 0.31 -4.67
C PRO A 95 9.01 0.71 -5.42
N LEU A 96 8.96 0.48 -6.74
CA LEU A 96 7.76 0.64 -7.56
C LEU A 96 6.66 -0.38 -7.19
N VAL A 97 7.08 -1.59 -6.87
CA VAL A 97 6.21 -2.69 -6.45
C VAL A 97 6.82 -3.34 -5.22
N GLN A 98 6.01 -3.59 -4.23
CA GLN A 98 6.37 -4.35 -3.04
C GLN A 98 5.62 -5.69 -3.04
N LEU A 99 6.38 -6.78 -2.87
CA LEU A 99 5.85 -8.13 -2.67
C LEU A 99 6.35 -8.64 -1.32
N PHE A 100 5.44 -8.98 -0.43
CA PHE A 100 5.80 -9.43 0.92
C PHE A 100 4.74 -10.33 1.53
N ASN A 101 5.13 -11.13 2.51
CA ASN A 101 4.19 -11.89 3.34
C ASN A 101 3.91 -11.10 4.63
N CYS A 102 2.66 -11.12 5.06
CA CYS A 102 2.23 -10.53 6.31
C CYS A 102 1.15 -11.42 6.94
N GLU A 103 1.40 -11.93 8.15
CA GLU A 103 0.45 -12.78 8.90
C GLU A 103 -0.22 -13.86 8.04
N GLY A 104 0.57 -14.55 7.20
CA GLY A 104 0.09 -15.62 6.32
C GLY A 104 -0.54 -15.15 5.00
N ALA A 105 -0.75 -13.85 4.78
CA ALA A 105 -1.20 -13.31 3.49
C ALA A 105 -0.03 -12.92 2.60
N LYS A 106 -0.14 -13.20 1.32
CA LYS A 106 0.71 -12.64 0.26
C LYS A 106 0.19 -11.27 -0.15
N VAL A 107 0.99 -10.24 0.03
CA VAL A 107 0.60 -8.86 -0.25
C VAL A 107 1.39 -8.32 -1.43
N MET A 108 0.69 -7.74 -2.38
CA MET A 108 1.26 -6.94 -3.45
C MET A 108 0.82 -5.49 -3.28
N MET A 109 1.77 -4.57 -3.35
CA MET A 109 1.48 -3.14 -3.29
C MET A 109 2.15 -2.42 -4.46
N THR A 110 1.40 -1.55 -5.14
CA THR A 110 1.88 -0.67 -6.21
C THR A 110 0.97 0.56 -6.30
N HIS A 111 1.54 1.71 -6.64
CA HIS A 111 0.75 2.95 -6.69
C HIS A 111 -0.28 2.92 -7.84
N ILE A 112 0.13 2.70 -9.07
CA ILE A 112 -0.74 2.73 -10.26
C ILE A 112 -1.13 1.32 -10.66
N GLY A 113 -2.23 0.81 -10.09
CA GLY A 113 -2.70 -0.56 -10.35
C GLY A 113 -3.91 -0.66 -11.29
N GLY A 114 -4.71 0.39 -11.41
CA GLY A 114 -6.07 0.27 -11.89
C GLY A 114 -6.99 -0.27 -10.80
N HIS A 115 -7.96 -1.09 -11.18
CA HIS A 115 -8.93 -1.68 -10.24
C HIS A 115 -9.52 -2.98 -10.81
N PRO A 116 -10.25 -3.79 -10.03
CA PRO A 116 -10.95 -4.97 -10.52
C PRO A 116 -11.78 -4.67 -11.76
N GLY A 117 -11.58 -5.48 -12.82
CA GLY A 117 -12.18 -5.29 -14.13
C GLY A 117 -11.45 -4.31 -15.07
N ALA A 118 -10.49 -3.51 -14.58
CA ALA A 118 -9.72 -2.54 -15.37
C ALA A 118 -8.29 -2.34 -14.82
N TYR A 119 -7.57 -3.42 -14.57
CA TYR A 119 -6.16 -3.36 -14.18
C TYR A 119 -5.26 -2.86 -15.29
N ARG A 120 -4.17 -2.21 -14.94
CA ARG A 120 -3.07 -1.97 -15.88
C ARG A 120 -2.49 -3.32 -16.33
N SER A 121 -2.07 -3.41 -17.61
CA SER A 121 -1.60 -4.67 -18.21
C SER A 121 -0.45 -5.31 -17.43
N ASN A 122 0.47 -4.51 -16.92
CA ASN A 122 1.58 -4.98 -16.09
C ASN A 122 1.11 -5.53 -14.74
N VAL A 123 0.13 -4.87 -14.10
CA VAL A 123 -0.43 -5.33 -12.82
C VAL A 123 -1.27 -6.59 -13.02
N PHE A 124 -2.01 -6.69 -14.12
CA PHE A 124 -2.72 -7.91 -14.49
C PHE A 124 -1.76 -9.10 -14.61
N ALA A 125 -0.64 -8.93 -15.32
CA ALA A 125 0.38 -9.98 -15.45
C ALA A 125 1.02 -10.37 -14.11
N MET A 126 1.25 -9.38 -13.21
CA MET A 126 1.78 -9.66 -11.88
C MET A 126 0.76 -10.38 -10.98
N LEU A 127 -0.52 -10.01 -11.06
CA LEU A 127 -1.59 -10.72 -10.34
C LEU A 127 -1.66 -12.19 -10.75
N ASP A 128 -1.58 -12.46 -12.06
CA ASP A 128 -1.59 -13.83 -12.58
C ASP A 128 -0.34 -14.62 -12.13
N ALA A 129 0.83 -13.99 -12.17
CA ALA A 129 2.09 -14.64 -11.82
C ALA A 129 2.26 -14.87 -10.31
N HIS A 130 1.89 -13.90 -9.47
CA HIS A 130 2.17 -13.92 -8.04
C HIS A 130 1.00 -14.34 -7.17
N LYS A 131 -0.24 -14.20 -7.66
CA LYS A 131 -1.48 -14.58 -6.97
C LYS A 131 -1.50 -14.07 -5.53
N PRO A 132 -1.44 -12.74 -5.32
CA PRO A 132 -1.48 -12.17 -3.98
C PRO A 132 -2.88 -12.34 -3.38
N ASP A 133 -2.95 -12.49 -2.05
CA ASP A 133 -4.21 -12.51 -1.31
C ASP A 133 -4.76 -11.08 -1.15
N ILE A 134 -3.86 -10.07 -1.10
CA ILE A 134 -4.20 -8.66 -0.95
C ILE A 134 -3.41 -7.84 -2.00
N LEU A 135 -4.12 -7.00 -2.76
CA LEU A 135 -3.53 -5.96 -3.61
C LEU A 135 -3.87 -4.58 -3.08
N VAL A 136 -2.84 -3.77 -2.79
CA VAL A 136 -3.00 -2.38 -2.35
C VAL A 136 -2.53 -1.44 -3.46
N CYS A 137 -3.40 -0.49 -3.85
CA CYS A 137 -3.10 0.56 -4.83
C CYS A 137 -3.49 1.94 -4.32
N GLY A 138 -3.01 2.99 -4.99
CA GLY A 138 -3.37 4.40 -4.77
C GLY A 138 -3.80 5.09 -6.06
N HIS A 139 -3.26 6.30 -6.28
CA HIS A 139 -3.32 7.09 -7.52
C HIS A 139 -4.70 7.64 -7.93
N SER A 140 -5.75 6.86 -7.83
CA SER A 140 -7.09 7.31 -8.26
C SER A 140 -7.73 8.29 -7.27
N HIS A 141 -7.22 8.37 -6.04
CA HIS A 141 -7.80 9.09 -4.91
C HIS A 141 -9.22 8.62 -4.52
N ILE A 142 -9.66 7.50 -5.06
CA ILE A 142 -11.00 6.95 -4.83
C ILE A 142 -10.89 5.77 -3.87
N LEU A 143 -11.51 5.89 -2.70
CA LEU A 143 -11.66 4.78 -1.77
C LEU A 143 -12.41 3.64 -2.45
N ARG A 144 -11.77 2.48 -2.55
CA ARG A 144 -12.39 1.26 -3.09
C ARG A 144 -11.83 0.02 -2.42
N ILE A 145 -12.71 -0.76 -1.82
CA ILE A 145 -12.38 -2.04 -1.22
C ILE A 145 -13.31 -3.06 -1.84
N GLU A 146 -12.74 -4.05 -2.49
CA GLU A 146 -13.49 -5.01 -3.29
C GLU A 146 -12.77 -6.36 -3.36
N TYR A 147 -13.51 -7.44 -3.28
CA TYR A 147 -12.95 -8.77 -3.51
C TYR A 147 -13.01 -9.13 -4.99
N ASP A 148 -11.86 -9.22 -5.62
CA ASP A 148 -11.74 -9.64 -7.01
C ASP A 148 -11.80 -11.16 -7.13
N LYS A 149 -12.92 -11.66 -7.65
CA LYS A 149 -13.15 -13.10 -7.84
C LYS A 149 -12.26 -13.71 -8.95
N MET A 150 -11.78 -12.90 -9.91
CA MET A 150 -10.92 -13.37 -11.00
C MET A 150 -9.56 -13.84 -10.47
N PHE A 151 -8.97 -13.05 -9.60
CA PHE A 151 -7.64 -13.31 -9.02
C PHE A 151 -7.70 -13.86 -7.60
N ASN A 152 -8.90 -13.98 -7.02
CA ASN A 152 -9.08 -14.40 -5.63
C ASN A 152 -8.31 -13.47 -4.66
N THR A 153 -8.38 -12.16 -4.89
CA THR A 153 -7.56 -11.13 -4.25
C THR A 153 -8.45 -10.06 -3.61
N LEU A 154 -8.17 -9.66 -2.38
CA LEU A 154 -8.77 -8.46 -1.80
C LEU A 154 -8.06 -7.22 -2.36
N PHE A 155 -8.78 -6.41 -3.13
CA PHE A 155 -8.31 -5.12 -3.63
C PHE A 155 -8.61 -4.03 -2.61
N ILE A 156 -7.59 -3.21 -2.28
CA ILE A 156 -7.71 -2.06 -1.39
C ILE A 156 -7.09 -0.84 -2.06
N ASN A 157 -7.89 0.18 -2.30
CA ASN A 157 -7.41 1.54 -2.53
C ASN A 157 -7.95 2.39 -1.36
N PRO A 158 -7.09 2.95 -0.51
CA PRO A 158 -7.55 3.68 0.67
C PRO A 158 -8.11 5.06 0.33
N GLY A 159 -8.10 5.47 -0.94
CA GLY A 159 -8.33 6.85 -1.35
C GLY A 159 -7.12 7.73 -1.06
N ALA A 160 -7.29 9.04 -1.01
CA ALA A 160 -6.23 9.99 -0.72
C ALA A 160 -6.30 10.49 0.72
N ALA A 161 -5.17 10.44 1.43
CA ALA A 161 -5.02 11.03 2.76
C ALA A 161 -4.61 12.51 2.71
N GLY A 162 -4.09 12.97 1.57
CA GLY A 162 -3.66 14.35 1.33
C GLY A 162 -4.76 15.28 0.83
N LEU A 163 -4.36 16.53 0.55
CA LEU A 163 -5.26 17.59 0.09
C LEU A 163 -5.28 17.76 -1.43
N GLN A 164 -4.39 17.11 -2.18
CA GLN A 164 -4.33 17.23 -3.64
C GLN A 164 -5.39 16.34 -4.30
N GLY A 165 -5.84 16.75 -5.50
CA GLY A 165 -6.77 15.98 -6.32
C GLY A 165 -8.19 16.56 -6.33
N TRP A 166 -9.15 15.80 -6.83
CA TRP A 166 -10.56 16.21 -7.03
C TRP A 166 -11.51 15.59 -6.00
N GLN A 167 -11.01 14.73 -5.12
CA GLN A 167 -11.79 14.09 -4.06
C GLN A 167 -12.35 15.13 -3.08
N GLN A 168 -13.55 14.92 -2.60
CA GLN A 168 -14.18 15.78 -1.59
C GLN A 168 -13.87 15.33 -0.16
N GLU A 169 -13.44 14.10 0.00
CA GLU A 169 -13.06 13.49 1.28
C GLU A 169 -11.62 12.99 1.23
N ARG A 170 -10.95 13.10 2.35
CA ARG A 170 -9.68 12.45 2.64
C ARG A 170 -9.97 11.15 3.38
N THR A 171 -9.30 10.07 3.00
CA THR A 171 -9.64 8.74 3.55
C THR A 171 -8.41 7.95 3.94
N ALA A 172 -8.60 7.04 4.90
CA ALA A 172 -7.66 6.00 5.27
C ALA A 172 -8.43 4.72 5.63
N VAL A 173 -7.73 3.60 5.64
CA VAL A 173 -8.28 2.30 6.01
C VAL A 173 -7.40 1.70 7.11
N ARG A 174 -7.99 1.00 8.08
CA ARG A 174 -7.24 0.13 8.98
C ARG A 174 -7.98 -1.18 9.16
N PHE A 175 -7.25 -2.26 9.36
CA PHE A 175 -7.83 -3.58 9.55
C PHE A 175 -6.86 -4.51 10.28
N ARG A 176 -7.39 -5.57 10.85
CA ARG A 176 -6.58 -6.63 11.46
C ARG A 176 -6.32 -7.74 10.44
N LEU A 177 -5.11 -8.28 10.47
CA LEU A 177 -4.72 -9.41 9.63
C LEU A 177 -4.23 -10.55 10.52
N SER A 178 -4.79 -11.74 10.34
CA SER A 178 -4.42 -12.95 11.08
C SER A 178 -4.66 -14.16 10.21
N ASP A 179 -3.73 -15.09 10.16
CA ASP A 179 -3.82 -16.33 9.38
C ASP A 179 -4.27 -16.09 7.91
N GLY A 180 -3.71 -15.05 7.30
CA GLY A 180 -4.02 -14.64 5.93
C GLY A 180 -5.39 -13.97 5.74
N LYS A 181 -6.15 -13.73 6.81
CA LYS A 181 -7.52 -13.22 6.72
C LYS A 181 -7.66 -11.83 7.34
N PRO A 182 -8.10 -10.84 6.57
CA PRO A 182 -8.44 -9.52 7.09
C PRO A 182 -9.75 -9.55 7.88
N SER A 183 -9.81 -8.79 8.98
CA SER A 183 -10.98 -8.59 9.83
C SER A 183 -11.02 -7.17 10.38
N ASP A 184 -12.12 -6.80 11.00
CA ASP A 184 -12.32 -5.53 11.71
C ASP A 184 -11.88 -4.32 10.87
N MET A 185 -12.32 -4.28 9.61
CA MET A 185 -11.96 -3.21 8.69
C MET A 185 -12.73 -1.93 8.99
N GLU A 186 -12.00 -0.85 9.20
CA GLU A 186 -12.53 0.47 9.49
C GLU A 186 -12.06 1.48 8.44
N ILE A 187 -12.93 2.40 8.09
CA ILE A 187 -12.66 3.48 7.13
C ILE A 187 -12.75 4.80 7.86
N PHE A 188 -11.67 5.57 7.82
CA PHE A 188 -11.65 6.96 8.24
C PHE A 188 -12.05 7.88 7.09
N ARG A 189 -12.88 8.86 7.39
CA ARG A 189 -13.29 9.90 6.43
C ARG A 189 -13.18 11.27 7.08
N LEU A 190 -12.54 12.18 6.42
CA LEU A 190 -12.40 13.57 6.81
C LEU A 190 -12.77 14.45 5.63
N PRO A 191 -13.66 15.42 5.77
CA PRO A 191 -13.90 16.41 4.71
C PRO A 191 -12.58 17.11 4.33
N ARG A 192 -12.47 17.45 3.05
CA ARG A 192 -11.29 18.12 2.53
C ARG A 192 -11.23 19.59 2.93
#